data_63e2abbf0f2b40dff52ec3520d1aac31
#
_entry.id   63e2abbf0f2b40dff52ec3520d1aac31
#
_cell.length_a   1.000
_cell.length_b   1.000
_cell.length_c   1.000
_cell.angle_alpha   90.00
_cell.angle_beta   90.00
_cell.angle_gamma   90.00
#
_symmetry.space_group_name_H-M   'P 1'
#
loop_
_entity.id
_entity.type
_entity.pdbx_description
1 polymer ?
#
loop_
_entity_poly.entity_id
_entity_poly.type
_entity_poly.pdbx_seq_one_letter_code
_entity_poly.pdbx_strand_id
1 'polypeptide(L)'
;MHGYSTDSNERRIVPLLLALSAIALAWASSKFLAAVHLSVPWWVDAPSSMAYYGALYRVFDRYLWRNDFVRKLGLVRIPNLTGRWRGYLVTSFDGHATRHNLIIHIFQSWTQIVVYLTTPTSMSRSCTAVIQVDDPEGAALVYQYQSQPLADAMRTMHMHYGTGMLRITDGGCLAGDYYTGRDRRTFGRICCKRA
;
A
#
# COMPACT_ATOMS: atom_id res chain seq x y z
N MET A 1 -3.33 9.62 -0.57
CA MET A 1 -2.39 8.48 -0.44
C MET A 1 -0.99 9.05 -0.44
N HIS A 2 -0.02 8.36 0.13
CA HIS A 2 1.40 8.70 0.12
C HIS A 2 2.21 7.53 -0.46
N GLY A 3 3.43 7.80 -0.93
CA GLY A 3 4.35 6.74 -1.34
C GLY A 3 4.73 5.85 -0.15
N TYR A 4 5.09 4.61 -0.42
CA TYR A 4 5.65 3.70 0.58
C TYR A 4 6.89 3.01 0.02
N SER A 5 7.81 2.63 0.90
CA SER A 5 9.00 1.85 0.55
C SER A 5 8.79 0.36 0.80
N THR A 6 9.63 -0.45 0.17
CA THR A 6 9.68 -1.89 0.36
C THR A 6 11.12 -2.37 0.22
N ASP A 7 11.44 -3.48 0.86
CA ASP A 7 12.70 -4.22 0.75
C ASP A 7 12.80 -5.08 -0.53
N SER A 8 11.69 -5.22 -1.27
CA SER A 8 11.64 -5.99 -2.52
C SER A 8 12.35 -5.28 -3.69
N ASN A 9 13.03 -6.07 -4.53
CA ASN A 9 13.68 -5.60 -5.76
C ASN A 9 12.68 -5.29 -6.90
N GLU A 10 11.40 -5.56 -6.74
CA GLU A 10 10.38 -5.37 -7.79
C GLU A 10 10.31 -3.92 -8.29
N ARG A 11 10.61 -2.94 -7.41
CA ARG A 11 10.65 -1.51 -7.77
C ARG A 11 11.73 -1.15 -8.80
N ARG A 12 12.72 -2.03 -9.01
CA ARG A 12 13.76 -1.89 -10.03
C ARG A 12 13.43 -2.72 -11.28
N ILE A 13 12.95 -3.94 -11.09
CA ILE A 13 12.72 -4.91 -12.18
C ILE A 13 11.48 -4.54 -12.99
N VAL A 14 10.36 -4.24 -12.34
CA VAL A 14 9.09 -3.96 -13.02
C VAL A 14 9.17 -2.77 -13.98
N PRO A 15 9.70 -1.58 -13.57
CA PRO A 15 9.85 -0.46 -14.51
C PRO A 15 10.70 -0.79 -15.73
N LEU A 16 11.77 -1.59 -15.57
CA LEU A 16 12.60 -2.04 -16.69
C LEU A 16 11.80 -2.92 -17.67
N LEU A 17 11.03 -3.88 -17.16
CA LEU A 17 10.18 -4.74 -17.98
C LEU A 17 9.10 -3.93 -18.71
N LEU A 18 8.49 -2.96 -18.04
CA LEU A 18 7.51 -2.07 -18.65
C LEU A 18 8.13 -1.21 -19.75
N ALA A 19 9.38 -0.73 -19.54
CA ALA A 19 10.10 0.04 -20.56
C ALA A 19 10.41 -0.82 -21.80
N LEU A 20 10.90 -2.05 -21.62
CA LEU A 20 11.13 -2.98 -22.73
C LEU A 20 9.84 -3.33 -23.48
N SER A 21 8.74 -3.53 -22.73
CA SER A 21 7.41 -3.77 -23.32
C SER A 21 6.91 -2.57 -24.11
N ALA A 22 7.15 -1.34 -23.62
CA ALA A 22 6.78 -0.11 -24.30
C ALA A 22 7.54 0.08 -25.62
N ILE A 23 8.84 -0.23 -25.64
CA ILE A 23 9.66 -0.20 -26.85
C ILE A 23 9.16 -1.22 -27.87
N ALA A 24 8.87 -2.45 -27.43
CA ALA A 24 8.31 -3.49 -28.30
C ALA A 24 6.95 -3.09 -28.89
N LEU A 25 6.07 -2.50 -28.10
CA LEU A 25 4.77 -1.98 -28.56
C LEU A 25 4.93 -0.84 -29.56
N ALA A 26 5.83 0.10 -29.30
CA ALA A 26 6.12 1.19 -30.22
C ALA A 26 6.64 0.65 -31.57
N TRP A 27 7.57 -0.31 -31.54
CA TRP A 27 8.09 -0.96 -32.73
C TRP A 27 7.00 -1.72 -33.50
N ALA A 28 6.16 -2.49 -32.79
CA ALA A 28 5.07 -3.24 -33.42
C ALA A 28 4.00 -2.31 -34.04
N SER A 29 3.67 -1.19 -33.36
CA SER A 29 2.72 -0.20 -33.92
C SER A 29 3.28 0.50 -35.14
N SER A 30 4.58 0.84 -35.17
CA SER A 30 5.26 1.41 -36.33
C SER A 30 5.23 0.46 -37.52
N LYS A 31 5.52 -0.84 -37.31
CA LYS A 31 5.44 -1.87 -38.36
C LYS A 31 4.02 -2.04 -38.89
N PHE A 32 3.03 -2.06 -38.00
CA PHE A 32 1.63 -2.14 -38.40
C PHE A 32 1.19 -0.96 -39.27
N LEU A 33 1.54 0.27 -38.88
CA LEU A 33 1.24 1.47 -39.64
C LEU A 33 1.90 1.46 -41.03
N ALA A 34 3.16 1.01 -41.11
CA ALA A 34 3.86 0.84 -42.39
C ALA A 34 3.18 -0.21 -43.30
N ALA A 35 2.66 -1.29 -42.73
CA ALA A 35 1.96 -2.34 -43.48
C ALA A 35 0.61 -1.84 -44.07
N VAL A 36 -0.01 -0.85 -43.45
CA VAL A 36 -1.23 -0.20 -43.99
C VAL A 36 -0.90 1.08 -44.79
N HIS A 37 0.35 1.23 -45.25
CA HIS A 37 0.84 2.35 -46.06
C HIS A 37 0.72 3.73 -45.41
N LEU A 38 0.62 3.81 -44.07
CA LEU A 38 0.67 5.06 -43.31
C LEU A 38 2.10 5.34 -42.88
N SER A 39 2.75 6.34 -43.48
CA SER A 39 4.06 6.80 -43.06
C SER A 39 3.92 7.76 -41.88
N VAL A 40 4.49 7.38 -40.74
CA VAL A 40 4.51 8.22 -39.54
C VAL A 40 5.87 8.91 -39.45
N PRO A 41 5.93 10.24 -39.32
CA PRO A 41 7.19 10.96 -39.14
C PRO A 41 7.91 10.50 -37.86
N TRP A 42 9.26 10.47 -37.87
CA TRP A 42 10.08 10.02 -36.73
C TRP A 42 9.81 10.78 -35.43
N TRP A 43 9.42 12.04 -35.50
CA TRP A 43 9.06 12.87 -34.34
C TRP A 43 7.74 12.46 -33.67
N VAL A 44 6.93 11.61 -34.29
CA VAL A 44 5.76 10.97 -33.69
C VAL A 44 6.13 9.60 -33.11
N ASP A 45 7.04 8.87 -33.74
CA ASP A 45 7.49 7.56 -33.29
C ASP A 45 8.26 7.61 -31.96
N ALA A 46 9.15 8.58 -31.79
CA ALA A 46 9.96 8.74 -30.58
C ALA A 46 9.13 9.02 -29.30
N PRO A 47 8.13 9.92 -29.30
CA PRO A 47 7.23 10.12 -28.16
C PRO A 47 6.30 8.93 -27.90
N SER A 48 6.02 8.08 -28.89
CA SER A 48 5.08 6.95 -28.73
C SER A 48 5.54 5.93 -27.68
N SER A 49 6.85 5.64 -27.61
CA SER A 49 7.40 4.73 -26.61
C SER A 49 7.21 5.26 -25.17
N MET A 50 7.35 6.55 -24.95
CA MET A 50 7.10 7.19 -23.64
C MET A 50 5.60 7.16 -23.29
N ALA A 51 4.73 7.38 -24.28
CA ALA A 51 3.29 7.29 -24.09
C ALA A 51 2.85 5.86 -23.72
N TYR A 52 3.39 4.84 -24.42
CA TYR A 52 3.17 3.44 -24.07
C TYR A 52 3.70 3.11 -22.68
N TYR A 53 4.91 3.58 -22.33
CA TYR A 53 5.45 3.37 -20.98
C TYR A 53 4.55 3.97 -19.90
N GLY A 54 4.14 5.22 -20.07
CA GLY A 54 3.25 5.90 -19.12
C GLY A 54 1.90 5.19 -18.95
N ALA A 55 1.30 4.74 -20.06
CA ALA A 55 0.06 3.98 -20.05
C ALA A 55 0.22 2.62 -19.35
N LEU A 56 1.24 1.84 -19.72
CA LEU A 56 1.55 0.55 -19.11
C LEU A 56 1.83 0.69 -17.61
N TYR A 57 2.65 1.69 -17.23
CA TYR A 57 2.98 1.95 -15.84
C TYR A 57 1.73 2.29 -15.01
N ARG A 58 0.84 3.15 -15.54
CA ARG A 58 -0.41 3.51 -14.86
C ARG A 58 -1.36 2.33 -14.71
N VAL A 59 -1.50 1.51 -15.76
CA VAL A 59 -2.33 0.30 -15.73
C VAL A 59 -1.73 -0.71 -14.74
N PHE A 60 -0.41 -0.89 -14.75
CA PHE A 60 0.27 -1.75 -13.80
C PHE A 60 0.08 -1.29 -12.36
N ASP A 61 0.38 -0.01 -12.05
CA ASP A 61 0.28 0.55 -10.70
C ASP A 61 -1.14 0.42 -10.13
N ARG A 62 -2.15 0.54 -10.98
CA ARG A 62 -3.53 0.56 -10.49
C ARG A 62 -4.20 -0.81 -10.46
N TYR A 63 -3.87 -1.68 -11.43
CA TYR A 63 -4.62 -2.92 -11.65
C TYR A 63 -3.75 -4.17 -11.71
N LEU A 64 -2.71 -4.21 -12.56
CA LEU A 64 -2.00 -5.45 -12.89
C LEU A 64 -1.22 -6.02 -11.73
N TRP A 65 -0.66 -5.21 -10.86
CA TRP A 65 0.12 -5.67 -9.71
C TRP A 65 -0.68 -6.56 -8.74
N ARG A 66 -2.02 -6.45 -8.75
CA ARG A 66 -2.92 -7.26 -7.91
C ARG A 66 -3.24 -8.62 -8.54
N ASN A 67 -2.94 -8.78 -9.83
CA ASN A 67 -3.30 -9.98 -10.57
C ASN A 67 -2.45 -11.17 -10.06
N ASP A 68 -3.14 -12.28 -9.76
CA ASP A 68 -2.50 -13.50 -9.25
C ASP A 68 -1.50 -14.09 -10.23
N PHE A 69 -1.70 -13.92 -11.54
CA PHE A 69 -0.76 -14.36 -12.56
C PHE A 69 0.58 -13.62 -12.45
N VAL A 70 0.56 -12.29 -12.31
CA VAL A 70 1.77 -11.45 -12.14
C VAL A 70 2.51 -11.81 -10.86
N ARG A 71 1.76 -12.13 -9.81
CA ARG A 71 2.32 -12.57 -8.53
C ARG A 71 2.92 -13.97 -8.60
N LYS A 72 2.26 -14.91 -9.29
CA LYS A 72 2.79 -16.27 -9.52
C LYS A 72 4.08 -16.29 -10.34
N LEU A 73 4.26 -15.31 -11.23
CA LEU A 73 5.52 -15.10 -11.95
C LEU A 73 6.65 -14.55 -11.07
N GLY A 74 6.39 -14.26 -9.80
CA GLY A 74 7.37 -13.67 -8.88
C GLY A 74 7.73 -12.20 -9.16
N LEU A 75 7.01 -11.53 -10.08
CA LEU A 75 7.26 -10.14 -10.44
C LEU A 75 6.81 -9.16 -9.36
N VAL A 76 5.80 -9.54 -8.58
CA VAL A 76 5.26 -8.73 -7.47
C VAL A 76 5.16 -9.59 -6.23
N ARG A 77 5.87 -9.19 -5.19
CA ARG A 77 5.88 -9.83 -3.87
C ARG A 77 5.08 -9.05 -2.82
N ILE A 78 4.87 -7.75 -3.07
CA ILE A 78 4.09 -6.87 -2.18
C ILE A 78 2.67 -7.43 -2.01
N PRO A 79 2.21 -7.67 -0.76
CA PRO A 79 0.87 -8.16 -0.50
C PRO A 79 -0.19 -7.10 -0.82
N ASN A 80 -1.34 -7.55 -1.32
CA ASN A 80 -2.49 -6.69 -1.50
C ASN A 80 -3.26 -6.56 -0.16
N LEU A 81 -3.06 -5.42 0.50
CA LEU A 81 -3.70 -5.08 1.76
C LEU A 81 -5.00 -4.27 1.58
N THR A 82 -5.33 -3.89 0.34
CA THR A 82 -6.50 -3.06 0.05
C THR A 82 -7.78 -3.68 0.62
N GLY A 83 -8.58 -2.86 1.26
CA GLY A 83 -9.88 -3.28 1.75
C GLY A 83 -10.18 -2.82 3.17
N ARG A 84 -11.26 -3.34 3.70
CA ARG A 84 -11.75 -3.07 5.04
C ARG A 84 -11.40 -4.24 5.95
N TRP A 85 -10.84 -3.92 7.12
CA TRP A 85 -10.44 -4.87 8.14
C TRP A 85 -11.17 -4.52 9.43
N ARG A 86 -11.75 -5.51 10.07
CA ARG A 86 -12.46 -5.34 11.34
C ARG A 86 -11.80 -6.16 12.43
N GLY A 87 -11.75 -5.59 13.62
CA GLY A 87 -11.16 -6.27 14.75
C GLY A 87 -11.18 -5.44 16.02
N TYR A 88 -10.18 -5.63 16.83
CA TYR A 88 -10.06 -4.94 18.10
C TYR A 88 -8.61 -4.53 18.36
N LEU A 89 -8.47 -3.56 19.25
CA LEU A 89 -7.20 -3.24 19.90
C LEU A 89 -7.32 -3.38 21.42
N VAL A 90 -6.21 -3.71 22.05
CA VAL A 90 -6.02 -3.58 23.50
C VAL A 90 -4.94 -2.53 23.75
N THR A 91 -5.05 -1.78 24.83
CA THR A 91 -4.21 -0.61 25.08
C THR A 91 -3.71 -0.56 26.51
N SER A 92 -2.49 -0.05 26.72
CA SER A 92 -1.94 0.20 28.05
C SER A 92 -2.65 1.34 28.78
N PHE A 93 -3.50 2.12 28.10
CA PHE A 93 -4.29 3.19 28.72
C PHE A 93 -5.26 2.66 29.79
N ASP A 94 -5.84 1.49 29.58
CA ASP A 94 -6.72 0.80 30.52
C ASP A 94 -6.08 -0.46 31.12
N GLY A 95 -4.75 -0.57 31.07
CA GLY A 95 -4.02 -1.73 31.54
C GLY A 95 -4.26 -3.00 30.71
N HIS A 96 -4.63 -2.85 29.43
CA HIS A 96 -5.01 -3.94 28.50
C HIS A 96 -6.28 -4.71 28.92
N ALA A 97 -7.11 -4.11 29.76
CA ALA A 97 -8.29 -4.77 30.32
C ALA A 97 -9.43 -4.92 29.31
N THR A 98 -9.57 -3.96 28.37
CA THR A 98 -10.71 -3.88 27.46
C THR A 98 -10.30 -4.07 25.99
N ARG A 99 -11.13 -4.80 25.25
CA ARG A 99 -11.02 -4.85 23.78
C ARG A 99 -11.84 -3.73 23.16
N HIS A 100 -11.16 -2.79 22.54
CA HIS A 100 -11.79 -1.69 21.82
C HIS A 100 -11.99 -2.07 20.36
N ASN A 101 -13.22 -2.02 19.87
CA ASN A 101 -13.53 -2.28 18.48
C ASN A 101 -12.80 -1.29 17.56
N LEU A 102 -12.28 -1.78 16.45
CA LEU A 102 -11.66 -0.93 15.44
C LEU A 102 -11.98 -1.40 14.02
N ILE A 103 -11.87 -0.46 13.10
CA ILE A 103 -11.94 -0.68 11.67
C ILE A 103 -10.70 -0.06 11.05
N ILE A 104 -9.97 -0.87 10.28
CA ILE A 104 -8.89 -0.37 9.42
C ILE A 104 -9.39 -0.36 7.98
N HIS A 105 -9.19 0.74 7.28
CA HIS A 105 -9.45 0.86 5.85
C HIS A 105 -8.16 1.20 5.14
N ILE A 106 -7.70 0.29 4.28
CA ILE A 106 -6.45 0.43 3.53
C ILE A 106 -6.77 0.65 2.05
N PHE A 107 -6.27 1.75 1.51
CA PHE A 107 -6.24 2.02 0.08
C PHE A 107 -4.80 1.88 -0.39
N GLN A 108 -4.59 1.06 -1.41
CA GLN A 108 -3.24 0.74 -1.89
C GLN A 108 -3.23 0.67 -3.42
N SER A 109 -2.24 1.28 -4.04
CA SER A 109 -1.75 0.96 -5.39
C SER A 109 -0.37 0.31 -5.26
N TRP A 110 0.26 -0.02 -6.37
CA TRP A 110 1.61 -0.56 -6.31
C TRP A 110 2.63 0.44 -5.76
N THR A 111 2.42 1.76 -5.95
CA THR A 111 3.33 2.81 -5.49
C THR A 111 2.87 3.57 -4.26
N GLN A 112 1.57 3.57 -3.96
CA GLN A 112 1.00 4.40 -2.91
C GLN A 112 0.11 3.61 -1.95
N ILE A 113 0.07 4.08 -0.70
CA ILE A 113 -0.78 3.51 0.33
C ILE A 113 -1.36 4.63 1.21
N VAL A 114 -2.50 4.37 1.84
CA VAL A 114 -2.97 5.08 3.01
C VAL A 114 -3.74 4.12 3.90
N VAL A 115 -3.49 4.21 5.20
CA VAL A 115 -4.15 3.42 6.24
C VAL A 115 -4.98 4.38 7.09
N TYR A 116 -6.28 4.15 7.14
CA TYR A 116 -7.19 4.79 8.08
C TYR A 116 -7.55 3.78 9.16
N LEU A 117 -7.42 4.16 10.41
CA LEU A 117 -7.86 3.37 11.54
C LEU A 117 -8.88 4.18 12.33
N THR A 118 -10.07 3.63 12.53
CA THR A 118 -11.17 4.26 13.25
C THR A 118 -11.53 3.43 14.46
N THR A 119 -11.63 4.09 15.60
CA THR A 119 -12.14 3.56 16.86
C THR A 119 -13.40 4.35 17.27
N PRO A 120 -14.13 3.95 18.30
CA PRO A 120 -15.24 4.76 18.82
C PRO A 120 -14.83 6.16 19.29
N THR A 121 -13.56 6.38 19.62
CA THR A 121 -13.07 7.64 20.23
C THR A 121 -12.10 8.43 19.36
N SER A 122 -11.57 7.82 18.28
CA SER A 122 -10.53 8.47 17.45
C SER A 122 -10.54 7.98 16.02
N MET A 123 -9.99 8.81 15.14
CA MET A 123 -9.65 8.48 13.78
C MET A 123 -8.17 8.77 13.54
N SER A 124 -7.45 7.83 12.94
CA SER A 124 -6.05 8.02 12.55
C SER A 124 -5.85 7.80 11.06
N ARG A 125 -4.85 8.47 10.53
CA ARG A 125 -4.43 8.38 9.12
C ARG A 125 -2.93 8.23 9.05
N SER A 126 -2.45 7.30 8.22
CA SER A 126 -1.02 7.14 7.98
C SER A 126 -0.40 8.33 7.26
N CYS A 127 0.81 8.70 7.67
CA CYS A 127 1.66 9.73 7.05
C CYS A 127 2.78 9.11 6.20
N THR A 128 3.34 7.98 6.67
CA THR A 128 4.36 7.20 5.98
C THR A 128 4.10 5.72 6.17
N ALA A 129 4.64 4.88 5.28
CA ALA A 129 4.57 3.44 5.42
C ALA A 129 5.76 2.73 4.75
N VAL A 130 6.06 1.52 5.25
CA VAL A 130 6.98 0.56 4.68
C VAL A 130 6.27 -0.80 4.66
N ILE A 131 6.39 -1.54 3.56
CA ILE A 131 5.95 -2.93 3.49
C ILE A 131 7.21 -3.80 3.36
N GLN A 132 7.50 -4.57 4.39
CA GLN A 132 8.56 -5.56 4.44
C GLN A 132 8.01 -6.89 3.92
N VAL A 133 8.67 -7.49 2.94
CA VAL A 133 8.24 -8.75 2.30
C VAL A 133 9.28 -9.85 2.42
N ASP A 134 10.52 -9.50 2.75
CA ASP A 134 11.64 -10.43 2.91
C ASP A 134 11.84 -10.90 4.37
N ASP A 135 10.89 -10.59 5.27
CA ASP A 135 10.91 -11.06 6.66
C ASP A 135 10.50 -12.55 6.71
N PRO A 136 11.31 -13.43 7.35
CA PRO A 136 10.99 -14.86 7.51
C PRO A 136 9.68 -15.14 8.25
N GLU A 137 9.23 -14.22 9.10
CA GLU A 137 7.98 -14.32 9.86
C GLU A 137 6.76 -13.83 9.06
N GLY A 138 6.92 -13.54 7.78
CA GLY A 138 5.86 -13.06 6.88
C GLY A 138 5.88 -11.55 6.66
N ALA A 139 5.08 -11.11 5.69
CA ALA A 139 5.07 -9.71 5.33
C ALA A 139 4.52 -8.81 6.44
N ALA A 140 5.17 -7.67 6.66
CA ALA A 140 4.80 -6.70 7.67
C ALA A 140 4.52 -5.31 7.05
N LEU A 141 3.48 -4.65 7.54
CA LEU A 141 3.17 -3.25 7.28
C LEU A 141 3.58 -2.42 8.49
N VAL A 142 4.61 -1.60 8.34
CA VAL A 142 5.03 -0.61 9.33
C VAL A 142 4.58 0.76 8.84
N TYR A 143 3.87 1.52 9.67
CA TYR A 143 3.39 2.84 9.28
C TYR A 143 3.37 3.81 10.46
N GLN A 144 3.68 5.06 10.18
CA GLN A 144 3.46 6.16 11.11
C GLN A 144 2.10 6.79 10.83
N TYR A 145 1.42 7.18 11.87
CA TYR A 145 0.09 7.78 11.78
C TYR A 145 -0.05 9.02 12.66
N GLN A 146 -0.95 9.88 12.25
CA GLN A 146 -1.50 10.95 13.06
C GLN A 146 -2.91 10.54 13.48
N SER A 147 -3.18 10.60 14.79
CA SER A 147 -4.49 10.31 15.37
C SER A 147 -5.16 11.59 15.86
N GLN A 148 -6.44 11.72 15.53
CA GLN A 148 -7.31 12.81 15.96
C GLN A 148 -8.44 12.24 16.80
N PRO A 149 -8.69 12.78 18.01
CA PRO A 149 -9.85 12.39 18.80
C PRO A 149 -11.13 12.86 18.12
N LEU A 150 -12.20 12.10 18.29
CA LEU A 150 -13.55 12.56 17.99
C LEU A 150 -13.99 13.59 19.03
N ALA A 151 -14.99 14.41 18.69
CA ALA A 151 -15.43 15.53 19.51
C ALA A 151 -15.70 15.15 20.98
N ASP A 152 -16.32 14.00 21.20
CA ASP A 152 -16.68 13.50 22.53
C ASP A 152 -15.46 13.05 23.36
N ALA A 153 -14.34 12.74 22.70
CA ALA A 153 -13.11 12.25 23.35
C ALA A 153 -12.06 13.35 23.58
N MET A 154 -12.29 14.59 23.14
CA MET A 154 -11.30 15.67 23.22
C MET A 154 -10.89 16.05 24.67
N ARG A 155 -11.71 15.70 25.65
CA ARG A 155 -11.38 15.97 27.08
C ARG A 155 -10.27 15.04 27.60
N THR A 156 -10.13 13.84 27.04
CA THR A 156 -9.21 12.81 27.53
C THR A 156 -8.13 12.45 26.52
N MET A 157 -8.26 12.93 25.29
CA MET A 157 -7.35 12.61 24.19
C MET A 157 -7.05 13.86 23.37
N HIS A 158 -5.76 14.12 23.14
CA HIS A 158 -5.29 15.14 22.21
C HIS A 158 -4.78 14.50 20.92
N MET A 159 -4.61 15.31 19.87
CA MET A 159 -3.96 14.89 18.64
C MET A 159 -2.56 14.35 18.97
N HIS A 160 -2.21 13.19 18.45
CA HIS A 160 -0.91 12.58 18.70
C HIS A 160 -0.44 11.77 17.50
N TYR A 161 0.86 11.48 17.45
CA TYR A 161 1.48 10.61 16.47
C TYR A 161 1.77 9.25 17.09
N GLY A 162 1.82 8.24 16.24
CA GLY A 162 2.19 6.90 16.66
C GLY A 162 2.74 6.06 15.50
N THR A 163 3.17 4.86 15.82
CA THR A 163 3.62 3.86 14.86
C THR A 163 2.85 2.58 15.08
N GLY A 164 2.41 1.96 13.99
CA GLY A 164 1.84 0.62 13.97
C GLY A 164 2.71 -0.31 13.17
N MET A 165 2.89 -1.55 13.65
CA MET A 165 3.57 -2.63 12.97
C MET A 165 2.64 -3.82 12.92
N LEU A 166 2.09 -4.11 11.73
CA LEU A 166 1.09 -5.15 11.53
C LEU A 166 1.65 -6.22 10.60
N ARG A 167 1.66 -7.47 11.04
CA ARG A 167 2.02 -8.64 10.23
C ARG A 167 0.79 -9.29 9.63
N ILE A 168 0.96 -9.85 8.45
CA ILE A 168 -0.04 -10.70 7.83
C ILE A 168 0.19 -12.12 8.34
N THR A 169 -0.78 -12.64 9.09
CA THR A 169 -0.73 -14.02 9.58
C THR A 169 -1.31 -15.00 8.56
N ASP A 170 -0.96 -16.29 8.65
CA ASP A 170 -1.40 -17.36 7.73
C ASP A 170 -2.93 -17.47 7.58
N GLY A 171 -3.69 -17.02 8.55
CA GLY A 171 -5.15 -16.93 8.48
C GLY A 171 -5.71 -15.70 7.74
N GLY A 172 -4.85 -14.91 7.05
CA GLY A 172 -5.27 -13.68 6.36
C GLY A 172 -5.68 -12.57 7.33
N CYS A 173 -5.17 -12.58 8.56
CA CYS A 173 -5.40 -11.56 9.56
C CYS A 173 -4.24 -10.55 9.57
N LEU A 174 -4.53 -9.31 9.96
CA LEU A 174 -3.53 -8.31 10.33
C LEU A 174 -3.43 -8.27 11.86
N ALA A 175 -2.27 -8.63 12.39
CA ALA A 175 -2.02 -8.59 13.82
C ALA A 175 -0.65 -7.96 14.12
N GLY A 176 -0.54 -7.25 15.23
CA GLY A 176 0.71 -6.65 15.63
C GLY A 176 0.55 -5.60 16.69
N ASP A 177 1.57 -4.80 16.86
CA ASP A 177 1.68 -3.84 17.94
C ASP A 177 1.61 -2.41 17.43
N TYR A 178 1.21 -1.51 18.32
CA TYR A 178 1.28 -0.07 18.09
C TYR A 178 1.82 0.63 19.33
N TYR A 179 2.41 1.79 19.12
CA TYR A 179 2.77 2.69 20.19
C TYR A 179 2.53 4.14 19.77
N THR A 180 2.22 4.98 20.74
CA THR A 180 2.02 6.41 20.54
C THR A 180 3.28 7.19 20.93
N GLY A 181 3.41 8.39 20.38
CA GLY A 181 4.54 9.27 20.63
C GLY A 181 4.57 9.87 22.04
N ARG A 182 5.45 10.86 22.20
CA ARG A 182 5.88 11.44 23.51
C ARG A 182 4.74 11.91 24.41
N ASP A 183 3.66 12.43 23.82
CA ASP A 183 2.59 13.08 24.59
C ASP A 183 1.64 12.08 25.25
N ARG A 184 1.44 10.91 24.66
CA ARG A 184 0.46 9.93 25.15
C ARG A 184 1.08 8.69 25.78
N ARG A 185 2.23 8.22 25.29
CA ARG A 185 2.99 7.07 25.80
C ARG A 185 2.17 5.79 26.00
N THR A 186 1.17 5.57 25.17
CA THR A 186 0.40 4.32 25.18
C THR A 186 0.91 3.35 24.13
N PHE A 187 0.76 2.07 24.42
CA PHE A 187 1.10 0.99 23.51
C PHE A 187 0.06 -0.12 23.63
N GLY A 188 0.06 -1.02 22.67
CA GLY A 188 -0.88 -2.12 22.69
C GLY A 188 -0.84 -2.96 21.43
N ARG A 189 -1.80 -3.88 21.34
CA ARG A 189 -1.91 -4.84 20.25
C ARG A 189 -3.17 -4.63 19.42
N ILE A 190 -3.03 -4.80 18.14
CA ILE A 190 -4.11 -4.78 17.15
C ILE A 190 -4.29 -6.18 16.58
N CYS A 191 -5.53 -6.61 16.39
CA CYS A 191 -5.87 -7.85 15.72
C CYS A 191 -7.12 -7.64 14.86
N CYS A 192 -6.99 -7.83 13.52
CA CYS A 192 -8.05 -7.58 12.55
C CYS A 192 -8.13 -8.69 11.52
N LYS A 193 -9.36 -8.96 11.05
CA LYS A 193 -9.65 -9.83 9.91
C LYS A 193 -10.21 -9.00 8.77
N ARG A 194 -9.98 -9.45 7.55
CA ARG A 194 -10.58 -8.82 6.37
C ARG A 194 -12.11 -8.98 6.44
N ALA A 195 -12.85 -7.86 6.25
CA ALA A 195 -14.31 -7.83 6.31
C ALA A 195 -14.94 -8.15 4.94
#